data_9e6b553edc6361df379a15c24d2996d2
#
_entry.id   9e6b553edc6361df379a15c24d2996d2
#
_cell.length_a   1.000
_cell.length_b   1.000
_cell.length_c   1.000
_cell.angle_alpha   90.00
_cell.angle_beta   90.00
_cell.angle_gamma   90.00
#
_symmetry.space_group_name_H-M   'P 1'
#
loop_
_entity.id
_entity.type
_entity.pdbx_description
1 polymer ?
#
loop_
_entity_poly.entity_id
_entity_poly.type
_entity_poly.pdbx_seq_one_letter_code
_entity_poly.pdbx_strand_id
1 'polypeptide(L)'
;MKVPQAARKGRLRRGLGVPWLFAAAYSAVGFSIYFALGVVADRGLGLTPLIFLASGLLFGLTTLSYVEGGAMFRERGGSSTFARHAFNELVAFIAGWAILIDYLIVIALAAISVPHYLVPIWAGFSEPGWEIGIAAAVIAAACVLNILN
;
A
#
# COMPACT_ATOMS: atom_id res chain seq x y z
N MET A 1 36.23 -29.30 -13.97
CA MET A 1 36.24 -27.97 -13.33
C MET A 1 34.96 -27.86 -12.54
N LYS A 2 34.97 -28.08 -11.20
CA LYS A 2 33.81 -28.09 -10.34
C LYS A 2 33.49 -26.64 -9.93
N VAL A 3 32.39 -26.10 -10.41
CA VAL A 3 31.87 -24.80 -9.95
C VAL A 3 31.34 -25.00 -8.51
N PRO A 4 31.79 -24.23 -7.51
CA PRO A 4 31.26 -24.34 -6.16
C PRO A 4 29.85 -23.75 -6.14
N GLN A 5 28.86 -24.59 -5.95
CA GLN A 5 27.50 -24.15 -5.61
C GLN A 5 27.48 -23.61 -4.18
N ALA A 6 27.98 -22.41 -3.99
CA ALA A 6 27.63 -21.58 -2.88
C ALA A 6 26.26 -20.97 -3.14
N ALA A 7 25.24 -21.82 -3.23
CA ALA A 7 23.86 -21.40 -3.09
C ALA A 7 23.70 -20.85 -1.66
N ARG A 8 23.96 -19.58 -1.50
CA ARG A 8 23.58 -18.78 -0.34
C ARG A 8 22.07 -18.86 -0.24
N LYS A 9 21.57 -19.89 0.45
CA LYS A 9 20.22 -19.93 0.97
C LYS A 9 20.04 -18.67 1.80
N GLY A 10 19.60 -17.59 1.18
CA GLY A 10 19.11 -16.43 1.87
C GLY A 10 17.90 -16.87 2.66
N ARG A 11 18.14 -17.33 3.87
CA ARG A 11 17.10 -17.64 4.86
C ARG A 11 16.30 -16.35 4.98
N LEU A 12 15.08 -16.36 4.43
CA LEU A 12 14.10 -15.32 4.68
C LEU A 12 13.94 -15.25 6.20
N ARG A 13 14.56 -14.30 6.85
CA ARG A 13 14.23 -13.97 8.22
C ARG A 13 12.75 -13.57 8.18
N ARG A 14 11.89 -14.34 8.84
CA ARG A 14 10.53 -13.92 9.16
C ARG A 14 10.67 -12.71 10.09
N GLY A 15 10.78 -11.51 9.50
CA GLY A 15 10.93 -10.29 10.27
C GLY A 15 9.64 -9.92 11.01
N LEU A 16 8.49 -10.32 10.45
CA LEU A 16 7.18 -10.01 11.03
C LEU A 16 6.39 -11.31 11.21
N GLY A 17 5.82 -11.49 12.39
CA GLY A 17 4.87 -12.57 12.66
C GLY A 17 3.49 -12.26 12.05
N VAL A 18 2.63 -13.29 11.98
CA VAL A 18 1.26 -13.18 11.45
C VAL A 18 0.46 -12.02 12.06
N PRO A 19 0.48 -11.78 13.40
CA PRO A 19 -0.29 -10.68 13.99
C PRO A 19 0.18 -9.30 13.52
N TRP A 20 1.48 -9.10 13.30
CA TRP A 20 2.01 -7.83 12.78
C TRP A 20 1.66 -7.60 11.32
N LEU A 21 1.66 -8.66 10.50
CA LEU A 21 1.21 -8.59 9.10
C LEU A 21 -0.29 -8.29 9.03
N PHE A 22 -1.09 -8.92 9.90
CA PHE A 22 -2.51 -8.64 10.00
C PHE A 22 -2.77 -7.19 10.42
N ALA A 23 -2.08 -6.69 11.44
CA ALA A 23 -2.22 -5.31 11.89
C ALA A 23 -1.85 -4.31 10.81
N ALA A 24 -0.76 -4.54 10.06
CA ALA A 24 -0.35 -3.69 8.94
C ALA A 24 -1.39 -3.68 7.81
N ALA A 25 -1.88 -4.85 7.41
CA ALA A 25 -2.91 -4.97 6.38
C ALA A 25 -4.23 -4.31 6.82
N TYR A 26 -4.64 -4.55 8.06
CA TYR A 26 -5.85 -3.95 8.64
C TYR A 26 -5.76 -2.42 8.68
N SER A 27 -4.60 -1.87 9.09
CA SER A 27 -4.38 -0.43 9.12
C SER A 27 -4.45 0.19 7.72
N ALA A 28 -3.86 -0.45 6.71
CA ALA A 28 -3.88 0.03 5.34
C ALA A 28 -5.30 0.03 4.76
N VAL A 29 -6.07 -1.04 4.96
CA VAL A 29 -7.46 -1.14 4.50
C VAL A 29 -8.34 -0.15 5.26
N GLY A 30 -8.20 -0.07 6.58
CA GLY A 30 -8.95 0.87 7.42
C GLY A 30 -8.73 2.32 6.99
N PHE A 31 -7.49 2.72 6.79
CA PHE A 31 -7.16 4.05 6.29
C PHE A 31 -7.82 4.35 4.94
N SER A 32 -7.75 3.41 3.99
CA SER A 32 -8.35 3.56 2.67
C SER A 32 -9.86 3.72 2.73
N ILE A 33 -10.54 2.97 3.60
CA ILE A 33 -11.99 3.08 3.80
C ILE A 33 -12.35 4.46 4.36
N TYR A 34 -11.65 4.92 5.40
CA TYR A 34 -11.91 6.24 5.98
C TYR A 34 -11.72 7.38 4.98
N PHE A 35 -10.67 7.32 4.18
CA PHE A 35 -10.42 8.31 3.13
C PHE A 35 -11.51 8.28 2.05
N ALA A 36 -11.89 7.09 1.58
CA ALA A 36 -12.88 6.93 0.52
C ALA A 36 -14.31 7.22 0.98
N LEU A 37 -14.61 6.99 2.27
CA LEU A 37 -15.97 7.10 2.81
C LEU A 37 -16.58 8.48 2.57
N GLY A 38 -15.84 9.55 2.83
CA GLY A 38 -16.29 10.92 2.62
C GLY A 38 -16.66 11.18 1.16
N VAL A 39 -15.77 10.85 0.24
CA VAL A 39 -15.96 11.07 -1.20
C VAL A 39 -17.12 10.23 -1.75
N VAL A 40 -17.22 8.97 -1.32
CA VAL A 40 -18.28 8.06 -1.77
C VAL A 40 -19.63 8.46 -1.15
N ALA A 41 -19.68 8.90 0.11
CA ALA A 41 -20.90 9.35 0.75
C ALA A 41 -21.45 10.61 0.07
N ASP A 42 -20.58 11.56 -0.29
CA ASP A 42 -20.94 12.81 -0.94
C ASP A 42 -21.50 12.60 -2.36
N ARG A 43 -20.97 11.64 -3.11
CA ARG A 43 -21.33 11.39 -4.51
C ARG A 43 -22.19 10.16 -4.75
N GLY A 44 -22.34 9.31 -3.75
CA GLY A 44 -22.98 7.99 -3.87
C GLY A 44 -24.52 8.02 -3.84
N LEU A 45 -25.16 9.21 -3.73
CA LEU A 45 -26.62 9.35 -3.74
C LEU A 45 -27.35 8.36 -2.81
N GLY A 46 -26.78 8.07 -1.64
CA GLY A 46 -27.33 7.12 -0.67
C GLY A 46 -26.99 5.64 -0.95
N LEU A 47 -26.33 5.32 -2.07
CA LEU A 47 -25.91 3.96 -2.43
C LEU A 47 -24.54 3.58 -1.84
N THR A 48 -23.99 4.38 -0.94
CA THR A 48 -22.69 4.17 -0.29
C THR A 48 -22.48 2.73 0.21
N PRO A 49 -23.42 2.10 0.95
CA PRO A 49 -23.24 0.72 1.41
C PRO A 49 -23.12 -0.29 0.26
N LEU A 50 -23.88 -0.10 -0.81
CA LEU A 50 -23.87 -0.97 -1.98
C LEU A 50 -22.53 -0.84 -2.73
N ILE A 51 -22.01 0.37 -2.88
CA ILE A 51 -20.72 0.65 -3.51
C ILE A 51 -19.60 -0.03 -2.74
N PHE A 52 -19.58 0.11 -1.39
CA PHE A 52 -18.58 -0.55 -0.56
C PHE A 52 -18.70 -2.07 -0.59
N LEU A 53 -19.90 -2.63 -0.65
CA LEU A 53 -20.12 -4.05 -0.75
C LEU A 53 -19.60 -4.60 -2.10
N ALA A 54 -19.93 -3.94 -3.19
CA ALA A 54 -19.44 -4.31 -4.52
C ALA A 54 -17.91 -4.19 -4.63
N SER A 55 -17.34 -3.10 -4.12
CA SER A 55 -15.89 -2.90 -4.07
C SER A 55 -15.19 -3.94 -3.20
N GLY A 56 -15.78 -4.28 -2.04
CA GLY A 56 -15.27 -5.31 -1.15
C GLY A 56 -15.29 -6.69 -1.78
N LEU A 57 -16.31 -7.02 -2.57
CA LEU A 57 -16.39 -8.27 -3.32
C LEU A 57 -15.27 -8.35 -4.36
N LEU A 58 -15.07 -7.29 -5.16
CA LEU A 58 -14.01 -7.21 -6.15
C LEU A 58 -12.63 -7.30 -5.51
N PHE A 59 -12.43 -6.61 -4.39
CA PHE A 59 -11.20 -6.68 -3.61
C PHE A 59 -10.94 -8.10 -3.09
N GLY A 60 -11.98 -8.78 -2.60
CA GLY A 60 -11.89 -10.17 -2.14
C GLY A 60 -11.46 -11.12 -3.27
N LEU A 61 -12.07 -11.00 -4.45
CA LEU A 61 -11.70 -11.79 -5.62
C LEU A 61 -10.24 -11.54 -6.05
N THR A 62 -9.82 -10.28 -6.06
CA THR A 62 -8.44 -9.91 -6.37
C THR A 62 -7.47 -10.51 -5.34
N THR A 63 -7.82 -10.45 -4.05
CA THR A 63 -7.01 -11.02 -2.97
C THR A 63 -6.84 -12.54 -3.14
N LEU A 64 -7.90 -13.27 -3.51
CA LEU A 64 -7.80 -14.71 -3.78
C LEU A 64 -6.83 -15.00 -4.91
N SER A 65 -6.87 -14.23 -6.01
CA SER A 65 -5.91 -14.37 -7.11
C SER A 65 -4.46 -14.12 -6.67
N TYR A 66 -4.25 -13.14 -5.78
CA TYR A 66 -2.91 -12.88 -5.21
C TYR A 66 -2.43 -14.00 -4.29
N VAL A 67 -3.31 -14.61 -3.51
CA VAL A 67 -2.98 -15.77 -2.64
C VAL A 67 -2.58 -16.96 -3.51
N GLU A 68 -3.32 -17.23 -4.58
CA GLU A 68 -3.00 -18.29 -5.53
C GLU A 68 -1.65 -18.04 -6.20
N GLY A 69 -1.44 -16.85 -6.77
CA GLY A 69 -0.17 -16.46 -7.38
C GLY A 69 1.01 -16.57 -6.40
N GLY A 70 0.82 -16.15 -5.15
CA GLY A 70 1.84 -16.26 -4.11
C GLY A 70 2.17 -17.69 -3.68
N ALA A 71 1.21 -18.61 -3.81
CA ALA A 71 1.43 -20.04 -3.59
C ALA A 71 2.20 -20.69 -4.74
N MET A 72 1.96 -20.25 -5.97
CA MET A 72 2.62 -20.76 -7.18
C MET A 72 4.05 -20.24 -7.31
N PHE A 73 4.26 -18.94 -7.09
CA PHE A 73 5.56 -18.28 -7.30
C PHE A 73 6.13 -17.82 -5.96
N ARG A 74 7.13 -18.55 -5.44
CA ARG A 74 7.82 -18.23 -4.17
C ARG A 74 8.92 -17.17 -4.34
N GLU A 75 8.85 -16.37 -5.37
CA GLU A 75 9.81 -15.30 -5.65
C GLU A 75 9.39 -13.98 -5.00
N ARG A 76 10.38 -13.11 -4.77
CA ARG A 76 10.11 -11.75 -4.29
C ARG A 76 9.75 -10.87 -5.49
N GLY A 77 8.68 -10.09 -5.39
CA GLY A 77 8.30 -9.15 -6.44
C GLY A 77 6.78 -8.98 -6.61
N GLY A 78 5.96 -9.83 -5.97
CA GLY A 78 4.49 -9.69 -6.00
C GLY A 78 3.95 -9.65 -7.43
N SER A 79 3.13 -8.65 -7.76
CA SER A 79 2.45 -8.52 -9.07
C SER A 79 3.42 -8.47 -10.24
N SER A 80 4.61 -7.86 -10.09
CA SER A 80 5.59 -7.81 -11.18
C SER A 80 6.16 -9.19 -11.50
N THR A 81 6.34 -10.05 -10.49
CA THR A 81 6.72 -11.44 -10.70
C THR A 81 5.61 -12.22 -11.40
N PHE A 82 4.36 -12.06 -10.99
CA PHE A 82 3.22 -12.71 -11.64
C PHE A 82 3.09 -12.27 -13.09
N ALA A 83 3.23 -10.97 -13.36
CA ALA A 83 3.20 -10.43 -14.72
C ALA A 83 4.33 -10.99 -15.61
N ARG A 84 5.54 -11.21 -15.05
CA ARG A 84 6.67 -11.80 -15.77
C ARG A 84 6.36 -13.23 -16.20
N HIS A 85 5.80 -14.05 -15.31
CA HIS A 85 5.49 -15.43 -15.60
C HIS A 85 4.26 -15.61 -16.50
N ALA A 86 3.28 -14.71 -16.38
CA ALA A 86 2.05 -14.78 -17.16
C ALA A 86 2.21 -14.21 -18.58
N PHE A 87 3.07 -13.20 -18.76
CA PHE A 87 3.23 -12.47 -20.01
C PHE A 87 4.69 -12.40 -20.47
N ASN A 88 5.40 -11.33 -20.11
CA ASN A 88 6.79 -11.12 -20.47
C ASN A 88 7.46 -10.07 -19.55
N GLU A 89 8.76 -9.80 -19.77
CA GLU A 89 9.51 -8.83 -18.96
C GLU A 89 9.04 -7.39 -19.14
N LEU A 90 8.53 -7.01 -20.32
CA LEU A 90 8.02 -5.67 -20.56
C LEU A 90 6.77 -5.39 -19.70
N VAL A 91 5.83 -6.33 -19.67
CA VAL A 91 4.61 -6.23 -18.84
C VAL A 91 4.98 -6.23 -17.36
N ALA A 92 5.95 -7.03 -16.95
CA ALA A 92 6.46 -7.02 -15.58
C ALA A 92 7.09 -5.67 -15.19
N PHE A 93 7.81 -5.05 -16.09
CA PHE A 93 8.39 -3.71 -15.89
C PHE A 93 7.30 -2.65 -15.74
N ILE A 94 6.30 -2.65 -16.62
CA ILE A 94 5.14 -1.73 -16.53
C ILE A 94 4.38 -1.95 -15.22
N ALA A 95 4.13 -3.20 -14.82
CA ALA A 95 3.50 -3.51 -13.55
C ALA A 95 4.30 -2.99 -12.35
N GLY A 96 5.62 -3.13 -12.38
CA GLY A 96 6.51 -2.59 -11.35
C GLY A 96 6.43 -1.06 -11.25
N TRP A 97 6.40 -0.36 -12.37
CA TRP A 97 6.21 1.08 -12.42
C TRP A 97 4.84 1.51 -11.90
N ALA A 98 3.78 0.80 -12.30
CA ALA A 98 2.44 1.08 -11.81
C ALA A 98 2.34 0.97 -10.28
N ILE A 99 2.93 -0.08 -9.70
CA ILE A 99 2.98 -0.27 -8.25
C ILE A 99 3.77 0.86 -7.56
N LEU A 100 4.90 1.28 -8.14
CA LEU A 100 5.69 2.37 -7.59
C LEU A 100 4.90 3.68 -7.55
N ILE A 101 4.20 4.02 -8.64
CA ILE A 101 3.35 5.20 -8.71
C ILE A 101 2.20 5.10 -7.70
N ASP A 102 1.56 3.93 -7.58
CA ASP A 102 0.50 3.68 -6.62
C ASP A 102 0.97 3.96 -5.18
N TYR A 103 2.12 3.42 -4.77
CA TYR A 103 2.68 3.69 -3.46
C TYR A 103 3.02 5.17 -3.23
N LEU A 104 3.53 5.86 -4.24
CA LEU A 104 3.81 7.30 -4.12
C LEU A 104 2.52 8.10 -3.88
N ILE A 105 1.47 7.77 -4.60
CA ILE A 105 0.14 8.40 -4.43
C ILE A 105 -0.40 8.12 -3.02
N VAL A 106 -0.35 6.86 -2.56
CA VAL A 106 -0.83 6.48 -1.22
C VAL A 106 -0.06 7.19 -0.12
N ILE A 107 1.27 7.29 -0.23
CA ILE A 107 2.10 8.03 0.74
C ILE A 107 1.73 9.52 0.76
N ALA A 108 1.55 10.13 -0.40
CA ALA A 108 1.16 11.53 -0.50
C ALA A 108 -0.23 11.77 0.13
N LEU A 109 -1.21 10.93 -0.18
CA LEU A 109 -2.56 11.00 0.40
C LEU A 109 -2.53 10.81 1.92
N ALA A 110 -1.75 9.85 2.42
CA ALA A 110 -1.58 9.62 3.84
C ALA A 110 -0.98 10.84 4.54
N ALA A 111 0.05 11.45 3.95
CA ALA A 111 0.71 12.62 4.52
C ALA A 111 -0.21 13.84 4.58
N ILE A 112 -1.00 14.10 3.53
CA ILE A 112 -1.96 15.20 3.47
C ILE A 112 -3.13 14.96 4.43
N SER A 113 -3.49 13.72 4.72
CA SER A 113 -4.57 13.41 5.66
C SER A 113 -4.23 13.78 7.10
N VAL A 114 -2.94 13.74 7.50
CA VAL A 114 -2.53 14.04 8.88
C VAL A 114 -2.97 15.42 9.36
N PRO A 115 -2.69 16.54 8.66
CA PRO A 115 -3.17 17.85 9.09
C PRO A 115 -4.69 17.92 9.20
N HIS A 116 -5.44 17.28 8.31
CA HIS A 116 -6.91 17.25 8.39
C HIS A 116 -7.44 16.65 9.70
N TYR A 117 -6.75 15.61 10.22
CA TYR A 117 -7.10 15.04 11.52
C TYR A 117 -6.68 15.92 12.71
N LEU A 118 -5.78 16.88 12.50
CA LEU A 118 -5.33 17.83 13.53
C LEU A 118 -6.19 19.11 13.57
N VAL A 119 -6.97 19.41 12.54
CA VAL A 119 -7.85 20.60 12.49
C VAL A 119 -8.76 20.75 13.71
N PRO A 120 -9.37 19.68 14.28
CA PRO A 120 -10.20 19.80 15.48
C PRO A 120 -9.43 20.28 16.72
N ILE A 121 -8.09 20.12 16.74
CA ILE A 121 -7.24 20.56 17.85
C ILE A 121 -6.89 22.04 17.67
N TRP A 122 -6.62 22.45 16.44
CA TRP A 122 -6.30 23.84 16.10
C TRP A 122 -6.66 24.14 14.64
N ALA A 123 -7.61 25.07 14.46
CA ALA A 123 -8.12 25.42 13.14
C ALA A 123 -7.06 25.95 12.15
N GLY A 124 -5.94 26.48 12.65
CA GLY A 124 -4.82 26.94 11.82
C GLY A 124 -4.18 25.86 10.96
N PHE A 125 -4.36 24.58 11.30
CA PHE A 125 -3.84 23.45 10.49
C PHE A 125 -4.53 23.29 9.13
N SER A 126 -5.67 23.95 8.91
CA SER A 126 -6.35 24.01 7.63
C SER A 126 -5.75 25.04 6.65
N GLU A 127 -4.83 25.89 7.11
CA GLU A 127 -4.13 26.82 6.22
C GLU A 127 -3.15 26.08 5.30
N PRO A 128 -3.09 26.42 3.99
CA PRO A 128 -2.26 25.69 3.02
C PRO A 128 -0.77 25.59 3.40
N GLY A 129 -0.25 26.60 4.09
CA GLY A 129 1.14 26.59 4.54
C GLY A 129 1.42 25.54 5.62
N TRP A 130 0.54 25.41 6.60
CA TRP A 130 0.64 24.42 7.67
C TRP A 130 0.34 23.01 7.16
N GLU A 131 -0.62 22.87 6.26
CA GLU A 131 -0.97 21.59 5.64
C GLU A 131 0.23 20.98 4.90
N ILE A 132 0.86 21.75 4.02
CA ILE A 132 2.04 21.32 3.27
C ILE A 132 3.24 21.08 4.21
N GLY A 133 3.44 21.94 5.20
CA GLY A 133 4.53 21.82 6.17
C GLY A 133 4.45 20.53 6.99
N ILE A 134 3.27 20.20 7.50
CA ILE A 134 3.03 18.97 8.28
C ILE A 134 3.18 17.73 7.38
N ALA A 135 2.59 17.75 6.19
CA ALA A 135 2.72 16.65 5.25
C ALA A 135 4.18 16.37 4.89
N ALA A 136 4.96 17.42 4.59
CA ALA A 136 6.38 17.30 4.32
C ALA A 136 7.17 16.76 5.54
N ALA A 137 6.85 17.22 6.74
CA ALA A 137 7.48 16.74 7.97
C ALA A 137 7.20 15.25 8.22
N VAL A 138 5.97 14.79 7.97
CA VAL A 138 5.59 13.37 8.09
C VAL A 138 6.37 12.50 7.11
N ILE A 139 6.46 12.92 5.85
CA ILE A 139 7.24 12.19 4.82
C ILE A 139 8.71 12.17 5.21
N ALA A 140 9.29 13.30 5.61
CA ALA A 140 10.68 13.38 6.03
C ALA A 140 10.97 12.49 7.24
N ALA A 141 10.09 12.48 8.24
CA ALA A 141 10.21 11.61 9.41
C ALA A 141 10.16 10.12 9.01
N ALA A 142 9.24 9.74 8.13
CA ALA A 142 9.15 8.38 7.62
C ALA A 142 10.42 7.97 6.85
N CYS A 143 10.96 8.85 6.02
CA CYS A 143 12.22 8.62 5.29
C CYS A 143 13.40 8.44 6.24
N VAL A 144 13.53 9.32 7.24
CA VAL A 144 14.61 9.24 8.24
C VAL A 144 14.53 7.93 9.02
N LEU A 145 13.33 7.56 9.50
CA LEU A 145 13.13 6.30 10.22
C LEU A 145 13.47 5.08 9.35
N ASN A 146 13.16 5.14 8.07
CA ASN A 146 13.48 4.06 7.14
C ASN A 146 14.98 3.93 6.85
N ILE A 147 15.72 5.06 6.83
CA ILE A 147 17.18 5.07 6.62
C ILE A 147 17.92 4.59 7.88
N LEU A 148 17.41 4.91 9.06
CA LEU A 148 18.04 4.57 10.33
C LEU A 148 17.82 3.11 10.78
N ASN A 149 16.86 2.40 10.18
CA ASN A 149 16.50 1.02 10.52
C ASN A 149 17.08 0.01 9.52
#